data_ee18c3681a4d3f19f6e941fd11c03d78
#
_entry.id   ee18c3681a4d3f19f6e941fd11c03d78
#
_cell.length_a   1.000
_cell.length_b   1.000
_cell.length_c   1.000
_cell.angle_alpha   90.00
_cell.angle_beta   90.00
_cell.angle_gamma   90.00
#
_symmetry.space_group_name_H-M   'P 1'
#
loop_
_entity.id
_entity.type
_entity.pdbx_description
1 polymer ?
#
loop_
_entity_poly.entity_id
_entity_poly.type
_entity_poly.pdbx_seq_one_letter_code
_entity_poly.pdbx_strand_id
1 'polypeptide(L)'
;DQLKISKWGIGKMKHLVLEETLWWFQDPFKLYFTCPHASGEAIGEVFRELGLECEMTDGRGALVMLPLDGAMPLALFLEADKRLATIHTPIPKPCYVKRHGKNMMSLSEAYYAQKERVALVKAKGRVAAQILEAYPPGIPLLLPGERINKSHIDAWLASGQDEDATLL
;
A
#
# COMPACT_ATOMS: atom_id res chain seq x y z
N ASP A 1 -9.80 -24.14 11.06
CA ASP A 1 -9.93 -25.03 9.88
C ASP A 1 -10.08 -24.30 8.55
N GLN A 2 -10.51 -23.01 8.54
CA GLN A 2 -10.57 -22.18 7.31
C GLN A 2 -9.18 -21.93 6.69
N LEU A 3 -8.14 -21.80 7.50
CA LEU A 3 -6.74 -21.72 7.04
C LEU A 3 -6.28 -22.97 6.24
N LYS A 4 -6.91 -24.13 6.45
CA LYS A 4 -6.63 -25.32 5.66
C LYS A 4 -7.31 -25.30 4.29
N ILE A 5 -8.47 -24.65 4.18
CA ILE A 5 -9.22 -24.56 2.92
C ILE A 5 -8.49 -23.64 1.93
N SER A 6 -7.86 -22.56 2.41
CA SER A 6 -7.06 -21.66 1.58
C SER A 6 -5.84 -22.37 0.96
N LYS A 7 -5.21 -23.32 1.66
CA LYS A 7 -4.06 -24.07 1.13
C LYS A 7 -4.45 -25.05 0.02
N TRP A 8 -5.68 -25.53 -0.04
CA TRP A 8 -6.06 -26.61 -0.97
C TRP A 8 -6.30 -26.16 -2.42
N GLY A 9 -6.72 -24.93 -2.63
CA GLY A 9 -6.97 -24.40 -3.97
C GLY A 9 -5.82 -23.58 -4.54
N ILE A 10 -5.08 -22.94 -3.66
CA ILE A 10 -4.01 -21.99 -3.98
C ILE A 10 -2.80 -22.67 -4.61
N GLY A 11 -2.49 -23.92 -4.26
CA GLY A 11 -1.41 -24.69 -4.87
C GLY A 11 -1.59 -25.02 -6.36
N LYS A 12 -2.74 -24.67 -6.96
CA LYS A 12 -2.99 -24.82 -8.41
C LYS A 12 -2.69 -23.55 -9.21
N MET A 13 -2.50 -22.41 -8.54
CA MET A 13 -2.15 -21.16 -9.19
C MET A 13 -0.67 -21.16 -9.57
N LYS A 14 -0.35 -20.61 -10.73
CA LYS A 14 1.01 -20.58 -11.29
C LYS A 14 1.63 -19.19 -11.29
N HIS A 15 0.81 -18.17 -11.35
CA HIS A 15 1.20 -16.77 -11.49
C HIS A 15 0.81 -15.95 -10.28
N LEU A 16 -0.34 -16.23 -9.69
CA LEU A 16 -0.84 -15.57 -8.51
C LEU A 16 -0.33 -16.29 -7.25
N VAL A 17 0.39 -15.57 -6.41
CA VAL A 17 1.01 -16.10 -5.18
C VAL A 17 0.30 -15.51 -3.97
N LEU A 18 -0.24 -16.35 -3.10
CA LEU A 18 -0.71 -15.92 -1.79
C LEU A 18 0.51 -15.77 -0.88
N GLU A 19 0.76 -14.56 -0.43
CA GLU A 19 1.84 -14.31 0.53
C GLU A 19 1.46 -14.78 1.92
N GLU A 20 2.28 -15.62 2.52
CA GLU A 20 2.14 -16.02 3.91
C GLU A 20 2.69 -14.90 4.79
N THR A 21 1.80 -14.05 5.33
CA THR A 21 2.19 -13.05 6.32
C THR A 21 2.55 -13.72 7.66
N LEU A 22 3.33 -13.01 8.49
CA LEU A 22 3.75 -13.50 9.80
C LEU A 22 2.53 -13.96 10.61
N TRP A 23 2.48 -15.23 10.91
CA TRP A 23 1.32 -15.99 11.39
C TRP A 23 0.61 -15.42 12.64
N TRP A 24 1.26 -14.64 13.48
CA TRP A 24 0.65 -14.04 14.68
C TRP A 24 -0.13 -12.74 14.45
N PHE A 25 -0.07 -12.17 13.23
CA PHE A 25 -0.83 -10.97 12.85
C PHE A 25 -1.80 -11.23 11.72
N GLN A 26 -2.00 -12.49 11.36
CA GLN A 26 -2.82 -12.82 10.22
C GLN A 26 -4.30 -12.74 10.56
N ASP A 27 -4.99 -11.79 9.94
CA ASP A 27 -6.44 -11.80 9.85
C ASP A 27 -6.84 -12.91 8.88
N PRO A 28 -7.61 -13.95 9.32
CA PRO A 28 -7.98 -15.07 8.48
C PRO A 28 -8.89 -14.68 7.30
N PHE A 29 -9.48 -13.51 7.34
CA PHE A 29 -10.33 -12.97 6.28
C PHE A 29 -9.58 -12.08 5.29
N LYS A 30 -8.28 -11.80 5.51
CA LYS A 30 -7.45 -10.97 4.64
C LYS A 30 -6.44 -11.82 3.90
N LEU A 31 -6.50 -11.77 2.56
CA LEU A 31 -5.58 -12.50 1.69
C LEU A 31 -4.80 -11.50 0.83
N TYR A 32 -3.48 -11.51 0.96
CA TYR A 32 -2.60 -10.67 0.16
C TYR A 32 -1.97 -11.48 -0.96
N PHE A 33 -2.24 -11.07 -2.19
CA PHE A 33 -1.76 -11.73 -3.40
C PHE A 33 -0.71 -10.89 -4.10
N THR A 34 0.34 -11.55 -4.59
CA THR A 34 1.36 -10.97 -5.46
C THR A 34 1.46 -11.74 -6.77
N CYS A 35 2.09 -11.13 -7.77
CA CYS A 35 2.42 -11.78 -9.03
C CYS A 35 3.87 -11.39 -9.41
N PRO A 36 4.76 -12.35 -9.79
CA PRO A 36 6.15 -12.03 -10.07
C PRO A 36 6.41 -11.08 -11.24
N HIS A 37 5.42 -10.88 -12.10
CA HIS A 37 5.54 -10.09 -13.34
C HIS A 37 4.43 -9.06 -13.54
N ALA A 38 3.57 -8.87 -12.54
CA ALA A 38 2.53 -7.86 -12.57
C ALA A 38 2.49 -7.04 -11.27
N SER A 39 2.23 -5.73 -11.40
CA SER A 39 2.06 -4.84 -10.25
C SER A 39 0.79 -5.14 -9.47
N GLY A 40 0.72 -4.65 -8.23
CA GLY A 40 -0.48 -4.81 -7.42
C GLY A 40 -1.71 -4.13 -8.00
N GLU A 41 -1.52 -2.99 -8.68
CA GLU A 41 -2.59 -2.30 -9.40
C GLU A 41 -3.17 -3.18 -10.52
N ALA A 42 -2.31 -3.83 -11.32
CA ALA A 42 -2.74 -4.72 -12.38
C ALA A 42 -3.47 -5.96 -11.83
N ILE A 43 -3.02 -6.49 -10.68
CA ILE A 43 -3.73 -7.56 -9.99
C ILE A 43 -5.11 -7.07 -9.53
N GLY A 44 -5.18 -5.88 -8.95
CA GLY A 44 -6.43 -5.27 -8.48
C GLY A 44 -7.43 -5.01 -9.61
N GLU A 45 -6.96 -4.61 -10.78
CA GLU A 45 -7.81 -4.45 -11.97
C GLU A 45 -8.42 -5.78 -12.41
N VAL A 46 -7.61 -6.82 -12.54
CA VAL A 46 -8.10 -8.17 -12.88
C VAL A 46 -9.11 -8.68 -11.84
N PHE A 47 -8.84 -8.45 -10.56
CA PHE A 47 -9.77 -8.83 -9.49
C PHE A 47 -11.09 -8.08 -9.61
N ARG A 48 -11.07 -6.78 -9.83
CA ARG A 48 -12.26 -5.94 -9.98
C ARG A 48 -13.12 -6.37 -11.17
N GLU A 49 -12.50 -6.67 -12.32
CA GLU A 49 -13.21 -7.19 -13.50
C GLU A 49 -13.90 -8.52 -13.24
N LEU A 50 -13.38 -9.32 -12.31
CA LEU A 50 -13.96 -10.60 -11.89
C LEU A 50 -14.97 -10.47 -10.74
N GLY A 51 -15.21 -9.24 -10.25
CA GLY A 51 -16.11 -8.99 -9.11
C GLY A 51 -15.48 -9.30 -7.76
N LEU A 52 -14.16 -9.38 -7.67
CA LEU A 52 -13.42 -9.49 -6.41
C LEU A 52 -13.04 -8.09 -5.95
N GLU A 53 -13.60 -7.64 -4.84
CA GLU A 53 -13.28 -6.35 -4.26
C GLU A 53 -11.98 -6.41 -3.46
N CYS A 54 -11.07 -5.49 -3.79
CA CYS A 54 -9.82 -5.31 -3.05
C CYS A 54 -10.01 -4.25 -1.97
N GLU A 55 -9.55 -4.53 -0.75
CA GLU A 55 -9.44 -3.53 0.31
C GLU A 55 -8.38 -2.48 -0.06
N MET A 56 -7.28 -2.94 -0.64
CA MET A 56 -6.20 -2.07 -1.13
C MET A 56 -5.33 -2.79 -2.16
N THR A 57 -4.65 -1.99 -2.95
CA THR A 57 -3.50 -2.43 -3.76
C THR A 57 -2.27 -1.62 -3.36
N ASP A 58 -1.10 -2.19 -3.50
CA ASP A 58 0.17 -1.48 -3.43
C ASP A 58 1.01 -1.81 -4.67
N GLY A 59 2.22 -1.28 -4.78
CA GLY A 59 3.07 -1.53 -5.95
C GLY A 59 3.39 -3.02 -6.21
N ARG A 60 3.19 -3.91 -5.24
CA ARG A 60 3.55 -5.32 -5.33
C ARG A 60 2.37 -6.28 -5.38
N GLY A 61 1.26 -5.95 -4.73
CA GLY A 61 0.17 -6.88 -4.58
C GLY A 61 -1.19 -6.26 -4.29
N ALA A 62 -2.17 -7.11 -4.12
CA ALA A 62 -3.55 -6.75 -3.81
C ALA A 62 -4.05 -7.50 -2.58
N LEU A 63 -4.71 -6.79 -1.68
CA LEU A 63 -5.32 -7.30 -0.46
C LEU A 63 -6.82 -7.48 -0.69
N VAL A 64 -7.29 -8.70 -0.54
CA VAL A 64 -8.70 -9.06 -0.69
C VAL A 64 -9.27 -9.45 0.67
N MET A 65 -10.48 -9.00 0.97
CA MET A 65 -11.25 -9.46 2.11
C MET A 65 -12.18 -10.60 1.70
N LEU A 66 -12.14 -11.68 2.46
CA LEU A 66 -13.08 -12.79 2.28
C LEU A 66 -14.43 -12.45 2.91
N PRO A 67 -15.55 -12.96 2.34
CA PRO A 67 -16.86 -12.89 2.97
C PRO A 67 -16.86 -13.52 4.37
N LEU A 68 -17.65 -12.96 5.28
CA LEU A 68 -17.75 -13.45 6.66
C LEU A 68 -18.38 -14.85 6.79
N ASP A 69 -19.11 -15.30 5.78
CA ASP A 69 -19.63 -16.67 5.69
C ASP A 69 -18.55 -17.71 5.36
N GLY A 70 -17.32 -17.25 5.13
CA GLY A 70 -16.17 -18.09 4.82
C GLY A 70 -16.18 -18.69 3.41
N ALA A 71 -17.06 -18.20 2.53
CA ALA A 71 -17.06 -18.62 1.14
C ALA A 71 -15.78 -18.18 0.43
N MET A 72 -14.96 -19.13 0.01
CA MET A 72 -13.74 -18.87 -0.75
C MET A 72 -14.07 -18.82 -2.24
N PRO A 73 -13.93 -17.68 -2.92
CA PRO A 73 -14.21 -17.57 -4.36
C PRO A 73 -13.05 -18.14 -5.19
N LEU A 74 -12.69 -19.39 -4.94
CA LEU A 74 -11.52 -20.05 -5.55
C LEU A 74 -11.58 -20.05 -7.08
N ALA A 75 -12.76 -20.22 -7.67
CA ALA A 75 -12.92 -20.20 -9.13
C ALA A 75 -12.49 -18.84 -9.72
N LEU A 76 -12.78 -17.75 -9.03
CA LEU A 76 -12.39 -16.40 -9.45
C LEU A 76 -10.89 -16.19 -9.32
N PHE A 77 -10.27 -16.67 -8.25
CA PHE A 77 -8.80 -16.62 -8.11
C PHE A 77 -8.08 -17.44 -9.17
N LEU A 78 -8.59 -18.62 -9.52
CA LEU A 78 -8.03 -19.44 -10.62
C LEU A 78 -8.20 -18.76 -11.98
N GLU A 79 -9.30 -18.06 -12.20
CA GLU A 79 -9.50 -17.27 -13.42
C GLU A 79 -8.57 -16.05 -13.45
N ALA A 80 -8.40 -15.36 -12.33
CA ALA A 80 -7.44 -14.27 -12.21
C ALA A 80 -6.00 -14.75 -12.50
N ASP A 81 -5.60 -15.91 -11.98
CA ASP A 81 -4.29 -16.51 -12.26
C ASP A 81 -4.04 -16.73 -13.76
N LYS A 82 -5.06 -17.21 -14.48
CA LYS A 82 -4.97 -17.39 -15.94
C LYS A 82 -4.84 -16.06 -16.69
N ARG A 83 -5.62 -15.04 -16.31
CA ARG A 83 -5.54 -13.72 -16.94
C ARG A 83 -4.19 -13.05 -16.68
N LEU A 84 -3.67 -13.17 -15.46
CA LEU A 84 -2.37 -12.63 -15.08
C LEU A 84 -1.21 -13.28 -15.83
N ALA A 85 -1.36 -14.49 -16.38
CA ALA A 85 -0.34 -15.17 -17.18
C ALA A 85 0.19 -14.33 -18.36
N THR A 86 -0.63 -13.43 -18.90
CA THR A 86 -0.30 -12.60 -20.08
C THR A 86 -0.06 -11.13 -19.73
N ILE A 87 -0.26 -10.74 -18.50
CA ILE A 87 -0.12 -9.35 -18.04
C ILE A 87 1.27 -9.15 -17.47
N HIS A 88 2.05 -8.26 -18.07
CA HIS A 88 3.38 -7.89 -17.62
C HIS A 88 3.41 -6.38 -17.39
N THR A 89 3.52 -5.97 -16.14
CA THR A 89 3.62 -4.57 -15.76
C THR A 89 4.83 -4.32 -14.87
N PRO A 90 5.44 -3.12 -14.94
CA PRO A 90 6.53 -2.78 -14.03
C PRO A 90 6.09 -2.89 -12.58
N ILE A 91 6.86 -3.59 -11.76
CA ILE A 91 6.65 -3.66 -10.33
C ILE A 91 7.45 -2.53 -9.69
N PRO A 92 6.80 -1.51 -9.10
CA PRO A 92 7.49 -0.40 -8.47
C PRO A 92 8.38 -0.91 -7.34
N LYS A 93 9.59 -0.35 -7.26
CA LYS A 93 10.42 -0.60 -6.07
C LYS A 93 9.73 0.02 -4.86
N PRO A 94 9.61 -0.69 -3.74
CA PRO A 94 9.06 -0.11 -2.53
C PRO A 94 9.79 1.17 -2.17
N CYS A 95 9.09 2.28 -2.15
CA CYS A 95 9.66 3.55 -1.73
C CYS A 95 9.60 3.64 -0.19
N TYR A 96 10.41 2.82 0.49
CA TYR A 96 10.58 2.96 1.93
C TYR A 96 11.54 4.11 2.19
N VAL A 97 11.01 5.27 2.45
CA VAL A 97 11.82 6.28 3.13
C VAL A 97 12.07 5.75 4.53
N LYS A 98 13.33 5.47 4.85
CA LYS A 98 13.71 5.29 6.24
C LYS A 98 13.27 6.56 6.97
N ARG A 99 12.22 6.43 7.80
CA ARG A 99 11.72 7.52 8.64
C ARG A 99 12.85 7.97 9.55
N HIS A 100 13.46 9.09 9.20
CA HIS A 100 14.42 9.77 10.05
C HIS A 100 14.29 11.28 9.82
N GLY A 101 13.05 11.78 9.92
CA GLY A 101 12.84 13.18 10.19
C GLY A 101 13.41 13.46 11.59
N LYS A 102 14.31 14.42 11.71
CA LYS A 102 14.71 14.90 13.04
C LYS A 102 13.48 15.53 13.67
N ASN A 103 13.03 15.01 14.82
CA ASN A 103 11.99 15.64 15.61
C ASN A 103 12.50 17.00 16.08
N MET A 104 11.81 18.04 15.67
CA MET A 104 12.12 19.44 16.02
C MET A 104 11.23 19.93 17.16
N MET A 105 10.04 19.35 17.30
CA MET A 105 9.08 19.60 18.36
C MET A 105 8.20 18.36 18.57
N SER A 106 7.48 18.30 19.66
CA SER A 106 6.50 17.24 19.92
C SER A 106 5.28 17.37 19.01
N LEU A 107 4.50 16.27 18.87
CA LEU A 107 3.23 16.28 18.14
C LEU A 107 2.27 17.36 18.67
N SER A 108 2.21 17.50 20.01
CA SER A 108 1.36 18.49 20.65
C SER A 108 1.78 19.92 20.31
N GLU A 109 3.08 20.22 20.39
CA GLU A 109 3.60 21.54 20.00
C GLU A 109 3.32 21.85 18.54
N ALA A 110 3.54 20.88 17.63
CA ALA A 110 3.27 21.05 16.21
C ALA A 110 1.78 21.27 15.93
N TYR A 111 0.91 20.60 16.69
CA TYR A 111 -0.55 20.74 16.53
C TYR A 111 -1.02 22.15 16.89
N TYR A 112 -0.50 22.76 17.97
CA TYR A 112 -0.92 24.08 18.45
C TYR A 112 -0.08 25.24 17.89
N ALA A 113 1.02 24.96 17.16
CA ALA A 113 1.83 25.99 16.55
C ALA A 113 1.06 26.78 15.46
N GLN A 114 1.51 28.00 15.19
CA GLN A 114 1.04 28.71 14.00
C GLN A 114 1.49 28.00 12.76
N LYS A 115 0.59 27.85 11.78
CA LYS A 115 0.77 27.08 10.56
C LYS A 115 0.65 27.99 9.35
N GLU A 116 1.38 27.65 8.31
CA GLU A 116 1.25 28.26 6.99
C GLU A 116 1.21 27.19 5.91
N ARG A 117 0.51 27.46 4.83
CA ARG A 117 0.45 26.57 3.67
C ARG A 117 1.66 26.80 2.77
N VAL A 118 2.37 25.75 2.44
CA VAL A 118 3.56 25.80 1.57
C VAL A 118 3.51 24.60 0.62
N ALA A 119 3.78 24.86 -0.68
CA ALA A 119 3.95 23.77 -1.63
C ALA A 119 5.06 22.82 -1.15
N LEU A 120 4.80 21.52 -1.19
CA LEU A 120 5.71 20.51 -0.64
C LEU A 120 7.13 20.63 -1.21
N VAL A 121 7.26 20.89 -2.50
CA VAL A 121 8.57 21.07 -3.18
C VAL A 121 9.38 22.24 -2.62
N LYS A 122 8.73 23.22 -2.00
CA LYS A 122 9.35 24.39 -1.34
C LYS A 122 9.51 24.23 0.16
N ALA A 123 9.03 23.14 0.73
CA ALA A 123 8.96 22.94 2.18
C ALA A 123 10.23 22.36 2.80
N LYS A 124 11.28 22.09 2.02
CA LYS A 124 12.55 21.55 2.51
C LYS A 124 13.13 22.40 3.66
N GLY A 125 13.47 21.71 4.77
CA GLY A 125 14.06 22.35 5.97
C GLY A 125 13.02 22.88 6.96
N ARG A 126 11.77 22.98 6.57
CA ARG A 126 10.66 23.39 7.46
C ARG A 126 10.24 22.23 8.38
N VAL A 127 9.38 22.51 9.32
CA VAL A 127 8.78 21.54 10.23
C VAL A 127 7.36 21.23 9.75
N ALA A 128 7.04 19.96 9.62
CA ALA A 128 5.70 19.55 9.22
C ALA A 128 4.68 19.83 10.33
N ALA A 129 3.53 20.35 9.96
CA ALA A 129 2.41 20.56 10.87
C ALA A 129 1.29 19.52 10.69
N GLN A 130 1.39 18.68 9.67
CA GLN A 130 0.46 17.59 9.38
C GLN A 130 1.21 16.31 8.99
N ILE A 131 0.49 15.20 8.98
CA ILE A 131 0.99 13.93 8.44
C ILE A 131 1.09 14.06 6.93
N LEU A 132 2.20 13.61 6.37
CA LEU A 132 2.36 13.37 4.94
C LEU A 132 2.40 11.87 4.73
N GLU A 133 1.37 11.33 4.08
CA GLU A 133 1.27 9.91 3.78
C GLU A 133 0.84 9.70 2.34
N ALA A 134 1.49 8.77 1.65
CA ALA A 134 1.07 8.31 0.34
C ALA A 134 0.00 7.21 0.52
N TYR A 135 -1.16 7.41 -0.07
CA TYR A 135 -2.25 6.44 -0.01
C TYR A 135 -2.58 5.92 -1.41
N PRO A 136 -2.80 4.61 -1.58
CA PRO A 136 -2.54 3.52 -0.66
C PRO A 136 -1.04 3.23 -0.49
N PRO A 137 -0.58 2.59 0.61
CA PRO A 137 -1.34 2.01 1.73
C PRO A 137 -1.50 2.91 2.95
N GLY A 138 -1.17 4.19 2.89
CA GLY A 138 -1.29 5.09 4.03
C GLY A 138 -0.11 4.99 5.02
N ILE A 139 1.10 4.72 4.52
CA ILE A 139 2.30 4.71 5.35
C ILE A 139 2.82 6.15 5.49
N PRO A 140 2.87 6.70 6.70
CA PRO A 140 3.37 8.05 6.91
C PRO A 140 4.82 8.20 6.45
N LEU A 141 5.08 9.13 5.57
CA LEU A 141 6.42 9.57 5.17
C LEU A 141 6.98 10.58 6.17
N LEU A 142 6.10 11.35 6.81
CA LEU A 142 6.44 12.44 7.70
C LEU A 142 5.34 12.61 8.75
N LEU A 143 5.74 12.86 10.00
CA LEU A 143 4.83 13.20 11.08
C LEU A 143 4.92 14.68 11.45
N PRO A 144 3.85 15.25 12.07
CA PRO A 144 3.92 16.59 12.61
C PRO A 144 5.09 16.73 13.61
N GLY A 145 5.78 17.86 13.55
CA GLY A 145 6.95 18.11 14.37
C GLY A 145 8.27 17.63 13.76
N GLU A 146 8.25 16.86 12.68
CA GLU A 146 9.46 16.41 11.99
C GLU A 146 9.95 17.41 10.94
N ARG A 147 11.29 17.49 10.78
CA ARG A 147 11.89 18.33 9.74
C ARG A 147 11.73 17.67 8.36
N ILE A 148 11.25 18.44 7.41
CA ILE A 148 11.07 18.02 6.03
C ILE A 148 12.43 17.99 5.32
N ASN A 149 12.82 16.84 4.80
CA ASN A 149 14.03 16.62 4.06
C ASN A 149 13.74 16.40 2.56
N LYS A 150 14.77 16.52 1.73
CA LYS A 150 14.65 16.22 0.30
C LYS A 150 14.15 14.80 0.05
N SER A 151 14.59 13.82 0.84
CA SER A 151 14.15 12.42 0.72
C SER A 151 12.64 12.22 0.92
N HIS A 152 12.00 13.03 1.77
CA HIS A 152 10.54 12.98 1.95
C HIS A 152 9.81 13.51 0.72
N ILE A 153 10.32 14.59 0.12
CA ILE A 153 9.78 15.19 -1.10
C ILE A 153 9.96 14.22 -2.27
N ASP A 154 11.14 13.67 -2.44
CA ASP A 154 11.45 12.72 -3.52
C ASP A 154 10.58 11.45 -3.41
N ALA A 155 10.35 10.96 -2.19
CA ALA A 155 9.48 9.80 -1.95
C ALA A 155 8.01 10.09 -2.26
N TRP A 156 7.53 11.27 -1.91
CA TRP A 156 6.18 11.71 -2.26
C TRP A 156 5.97 11.73 -3.77
N LEU A 157 6.88 12.37 -4.49
CA LEU A 157 6.81 12.46 -5.95
C LEU A 157 6.94 11.08 -6.61
N ALA A 158 7.80 10.20 -6.07
CA ALA A 158 7.96 8.84 -6.56
C ALA A 158 6.73 7.94 -6.32
N SER A 159 5.85 8.30 -5.38
CA SER A 159 4.61 7.58 -5.13
C SER A 159 3.46 7.96 -6.07
N GLY A 160 3.71 8.83 -7.06
CA GLY A 160 2.70 9.28 -8.02
C GLY A 160 1.65 10.23 -7.44
N GLN A 161 1.93 10.80 -6.26
CA GLN A 161 1.05 11.79 -5.62
C GLN A 161 1.25 13.17 -6.24
N ASP A 162 0.29 14.06 -5.99
CA ASP A 162 0.25 15.39 -6.55
C ASP A 162 1.49 16.23 -6.18
N GLU A 163 2.14 16.81 -7.21
CA GLU A 163 3.29 17.72 -7.04
C GLU A 163 2.90 19.03 -6.35
N ASP A 164 1.64 19.44 -6.49
CA ASP A 164 1.08 20.65 -5.90
C ASP A 164 0.56 20.43 -4.47
N ALA A 165 0.83 19.25 -3.86
CA ALA A 165 0.48 18.98 -2.48
C ALA A 165 0.96 20.11 -1.56
N THR A 166 0.03 20.65 -0.77
CA THR A 166 0.31 21.76 0.14
C THR A 166 0.35 21.26 1.56
N LEU A 167 1.45 21.49 2.26
CA LEU A 167 1.59 21.22 3.69
C LEU A 167 1.09 22.41 4.52
N LEU A 168 0.42 22.08 5.62
CA LEU A 168 0.08 23.05 6.67
C LEU A 168 1.21 23.22 7.63
#